data_df8c8328a3990c51d6440cc091fdeaed
#
_entry.id   df8c8328a3990c51d6440cc091fdeaed
#
_cell.length_a   1.000
_cell.length_b   1.000
_cell.length_c   1.000
_cell.angle_alpha   90.00
_cell.angle_beta   90.00
_cell.angle_gamma   90.00
#
_symmetry.space_group_name_H-M   'P 1'
#
loop_
_entity.id
_entity.type
_entity.pdbx_description
1 polymer ?
#
loop_
_entity_poly.entity_id
_entity_poly.type
_entity_poly.pdbx_seq_one_letter_code
_entity_poly.pdbx_strand_id
1 'polypeptide(L)'
;AMAVLDARGFKKSEFAKRHPSGAIGRALLLKVSDIMRSGSRNPVALQTTAVRDALLVMGKAKSGSVSVVNKSGKLAGVFTDGDLRRHLAKGDGVLDLPLAKVMTRKPICLREDALAADAIHIFNERNIDDLIIVNAKREPIGLVDSQDLPKLKAV
;
A
#
# COMPACT_ATOMS: atom_id res chain seq x y z
N ALA A 1 11.61 10.36 -3.90
CA ALA A 1 11.95 9.19 -4.67
C ALA A 1 11.06 8.07 -4.28
N MET A 2 10.45 7.55 -5.22
CA MET A 2 9.71 6.34 -5.03
C MET A 2 10.66 5.27 -4.56
N ALA A 3 10.39 4.73 -3.39
CA ALA A 3 11.01 3.50 -3.03
C ALA A 3 10.34 2.42 -3.86
N VAL A 4 10.56 2.45 -5.14
CA VAL A 4 10.31 1.27 -5.91
C VAL A 4 11.38 0.32 -5.48
N LEU A 5 11.02 -0.65 -4.69
CA LEU A 5 11.88 -1.79 -4.53
C LEU A 5 11.91 -2.45 -5.86
N ASP A 6 12.99 -2.19 -6.49
CA ASP A 6 13.31 -2.75 -7.76
C ASP A 6 13.42 -4.26 -7.60
N ALA A 7 12.68 -4.97 -8.39
CA ALA A 7 12.81 -6.41 -8.52
C ALA A 7 14.07 -6.79 -9.31
N ARG A 8 15.12 -5.96 -9.27
CA ARG A 8 16.40 -6.26 -9.90
C ARG A 8 16.92 -7.61 -9.40
N GLY A 9 17.14 -8.52 -10.31
CA GLY A 9 17.52 -9.87 -9.98
C GLY A 9 16.37 -10.86 -9.90
N PHE A 10 15.13 -10.38 -9.90
CA PHE A 10 13.97 -11.25 -9.96
C PHE A 10 13.66 -11.59 -11.42
N LYS A 11 13.97 -12.80 -11.83
CA LYS A 11 13.72 -13.25 -13.20
C LYS A 11 12.50 -14.14 -13.22
N LYS A 12 11.54 -13.84 -14.12
CA LYS A 12 10.33 -14.66 -14.30
C LYS A 12 10.67 -16.12 -14.54
N SER A 13 11.70 -16.37 -15.36
CA SER A 13 12.14 -17.73 -15.67
C SER A 13 12.63 -18.50 -14.44
N GLU A 14 13.37 -17.86 -13.57
CA GLU A 14 13.88 -18.47 -12.33
C GLU A 14 12.74 -18.77 -11.37
N PHE A 15 11.81 -17.83 -11.25
CA PHE A 15 10.66 -17.98 -10.38
C PHE A 15 9.77 -19.13 -10.86
N ALA A 16 9.49 -19.19 -12.17
CA ALA A 16 8.67 -20.25 -12.77
C ALA A 16 9.31 -21.63 -12.62
N LYS A 17 10.64 -21.71 -12.67
CA LYS A 17 11.36 -22.98 -12.44
C LYS A 17 11.20 -23.50 -11.02
N ARG A 18 11.20 -22.59 -10.04
CA ARG A 18 11.06 -22.96 -8.63
C ARG A 18 9.62 -23.27 -8.24
N HIS A 19 8.67 -22.60 -8.88
CA HIS A 19 7.25 -22.66 -8.54
C HIS A 19 6.40 -22.77 -9.81
N PRO A 20 6.48 -23.93 -10.50
CA PRO A 20 5.85 -24.07 -11.83
C PRO A 20 4.34 -24.07 -11.85
N SER A 21 3.70 -24.20 -10.67
CA SER A 21 2.24 -24.23 -10.59
C SER A 21 1.75 -23.52 -9.33
N GLY A 22 0.47 -23.16 -9.30
CA GLY A 22 -0.15 -22.54 -8.14
C GLY A 22 -0.15 -21.01 -8.16
N ALA A 23 -0.36 -20.39 -7.00
CA ALA A 23 -0.55 -18.96 -6.86
C ALA A 23 0.64 -18.14 -7.33
N ILE A 24 1.83 -18.61 -7.05
CA ILE A 24 3.06 -17.90 -7.40
C ILE A 24 3.28 -17.88 -8.90
N GLY A 25 3.00 -18.99 -9.57
CA GLY A 25 3.07 -19.05 -11.04
C GLY A 25 2.09 -18.08 -11.69
N ARG A 26 0.89 -17.97 -11.15
CA ARG A 26 -0.11 -17.01 -11.65
C ARG A 26 0.30 -15.57 -11.38
N ALA A 27 0.95 -15.30 -10.26
CA ALA A 27 1.42 -13.95 -9.91
C ALA A 27 2.42 -13.40 -10.92
N LEU A 28 3.14 -14.26 -11.66
CA LEU A 28 4.04 -13.84 -12.73
C LEU A 28 3.30 -13.20 -13.91
N LEU A 29 2.02 -13.51 -14.08
CA LEU A 29 1.21 -13.05 -15.19
C LEU A 29 0.34 -11.84 -14.83
N LEU A 30 0.17 -11.55 -13.54
CA LEU A 30 -0.69 -10.49 -13.06
C LEU A 30 0.11 -9.24 -12.74
N LYS A 31 -0.49 -8.09 -13.05
CA LYS A 31 0.00 -6.79 -12.60
C LYS A 31 -0.64 -6.45 -11.25
N VAL A 32 -0.01 -5.57 -10.49
CA VAL A 32 -0.60 -5.12 -9.22
C VAL A 32 -1.95 -4.46 -9.45
N SER A 33 -2.16 -3.81 -10.60
CA SER A 33 -3.46 -3.24 -10.96
C SER A 33 -4.58 -4.27 -11.06
N ASP A 34 -4.24 -5.54 -11.32
CA ASP A 34 -5.23 -6.63 -11.41
C ASP A 34 -5.69 -7.12 -10.04
N ILE A 35 -4.91 -6.88 -9.00
CA ILE A 35 -5.16 -7.41 -7.66
C ILE A 35 -5.39 -6.34 -6.59
N MET A 36 -5.11 -5.07 -6.89
CA MET A 36 -5.25 -3.98 -5.94
C MET A 36 -6.71 -3.69 -5.59
N ARG A 37 -6.92 -3.21 -4.38
CA ARG A 37 -8.19 -2.60 -4.00
C ARG A 37 -8.22 -1.19 -4.60
N SER A 38 -9.35 -0.79 -5.16
CA SER A 38 -9.51 0.52 -5.79
C SER A 38 -10.87 1.11 -5.44
N GLY A 39 -11.13 2.33 -5.90
CA GLY A 39 -12.40 3.01 -5.65
C GLY A 39 -12.67 3.20 -4.17
N SER A 40 -13.84 2.77 -3.69
CA SER A 40 -14.26 2.92 -2.30
C SER A 40 -13.40 2.13 -1.30
N ARG A 41 -12.62 1.18 -1.78
CA ARG A 41 -11.72 0.37 -0.95
C ARG A 41 -10.28 0.89 -0.95
N ASN A 42 -10.03 2.00 -1.61
CA ASN A 42 -8.74 2.67 -1.63
C ASN A 42 -8.83 3.98 -0.82
N PRO A 43 -8.52 3.94 0.48
CA PRO A 43 -8.66 5.13 1.32
C PRO A 43 -7.58 6.15 1.02
N VAL A 44 -8.00 7.37 0.73
CA VAL A 44 -7.11 8.50 0.44
C VAL A 44 -7.62 9.71 1.21
N ALA A 45 -6.71 10.46 1.79
CA ALA A 45 -7.03 11.69 2.52
C ALA A 45 -5.97 12.75 2.26
N LEU A 46 -6.36 14.01 2.34
CA LEU A 46 -5.43 15.13 2.24
C LEU A 46 -4.55 15.20 3.48
N GLN A 47 -3.33 15.67 3.32
CA GLN A 47 -2.39 15.83 4.45
C GLN A 47 -2.89 16.81 5.52
N THR A 48 -3.84 17.68 5.18
CA THR A 48 -4.47 18.61 6.10
C THR A 48 -5.63 18.01 6.89
N THR A 49 -6.07 16.81 6.52
CA THR A 49 -7.17 16.11 7.18
C THR A 49 -6.78 15.75 8.62
N ALA A 50 -7.67 16.00 9.59
CA ALA A 50 -7.45 15.58 10.96
C ALA A 50 -7.48 14.03 11.05
N VAL A 51 -6.67 13.50 11.95
CA VAL A 51 -6.60 12.04 12.15
C VAL A 51 -7.97 11.44 12.41
N ARG A 52 -8.83 12.07 13.23
CA ARG A 52 -10.17 11.52 13.50
C ARG A 52 -11.00 11.31 12.22
N ASP A 53 -10.88 12.24 11.27
CA ASP A 53 -11.61 12.13 10.00
C ASP A 53 -10.98 11.07 9.09
N ALA A 54 -9.66 10.96 9.12
CA ALA A 54 -8.95 9.91 8.38
C ALA A 54 -9.35 8.51 8.87
N LEU A 55 -9.59 8.35 10.18
CA LEU A 55 -10.06 7.07 10.73
C LEU A 55 -11.43 6.68 10.17
N LEU A 56 -12.30 7.65 9.93
CA LEU A 56 -13.58 7.37 9.28
C LEU A 56 -13.40 6.88 7.84
N VAL A 57 -12.47 7.49 7.11
CA VAL A 57 -12.13 7.09 5.74
C VAL A 57 -11.59 5.65 5.73
N MET A 58 -10.68 5.34 6.66
CA MET A 58 -10.13 3.99 6.83
C MET A 58 -11.22 2.98 7.15
N GLY A 59 -12.12 3.33 8.07
CA GLY A 59 -13.22 2.47 8.48
C GLY A 59 -14.16 2.13 7.33
N LYS A 60 -14.52 3.11 6.52
CA LYS A 60 -15.39 2.92 5.35
C LYS A 60 -14.72 2.00 4.30
N ALA A 61 -13.42 2.15 4.11
CA ALA A 61 -12.66 1.33 3.17
C ALA A 61 -12.28 -0.04 3.75
N LYS A 62 -12.55 -0.28 5.04
CA LYS A 62 -12.14 -1.49 5.76
C LYS A 62 -10.64 -1.73 5.62
N SER A 63 -9.86 -0.68 5.82
CA SER A 63 -8.41 -0.69 5.67
C SER A 63 -7.73 -0.26 6.96
N GLY A 64 -6.59 -0.84 7.26
CA GLY A 64 -5.74 -0.45 8.38
C GLY A 64 -4.78 0.70 8.06
N SER A 65 -4.89 1.30 6.87
CA SER A 65 -4.04 2.41 6.45
C SER A 65 -4.82 3.38 5.56
N VAL A 66 -4.28 4.57 5.38
CA VAL A 66 -4.79 5.58 4.45
C VAL A 66 -3.62 6.21 3.72
N SER A 67 -3.73 6.33 2.40
CA SER A 67 -2.76 7.06 1.59
C SER A 67 -2.98 8.56 1.80
N VAL A 68 -1.91 9.28 2.10
CA VAL A 68 -1.98 10.72 2.36
C VAL A 68 -1.45 11.47 1.15
N VAL A 69 -2.23 12.40 0.65
CA VAL A 69 -1.88 13.17 -0.56
C VAL A 69 -1.76 14.67 -0.26
N ASN A 70 -0.99 15.35 -1.10
CA ASN A 70 -0.92 16.82 -1.08
C ASN A 70 -2.08 17.42 -1.86
N LYS A 71 -2.15 18.77 -1.96
CA LYS A 71 -3.22 19.46 -2.69
C LYS A 71 -3.30 19.07 -4.17
N SER A 72 -2.19 18.59 -4.76
CA SER A 72 -2.17 18.15 -6.16
C SER A 72 -2.59 16.71 -6.35
N GLY A 73 -2.98 16.03 -5.26
CA GLY A 73 -3.37 14.61 -5.30
C GLY A 73 -2.22 13.64 -5.34
N LYS A 74 -0.98 14.13 -5.15
CA LYS A 74 0.22 13.28 -5.19
C LYS A 74 0.51 12.69 -3.81
N LEU A 75 1.00 11.45 -3.81
CA LEU A 75 1.34 10.73 -2.58
C LEU A 75 2.39 11.48 -1.76
N ALA A 76 2.06 11.80 -0.53
CA ALA A 76 2.92 12.48 0.43
C ALA A 76 3.32 11.58 1.61
N GLY A 77 2.49 10.61 1.96
CA GLY A 77 2.75 9.73 3.07
C GLY A 77 1.71 8.64 3.23
N VAL A 78 1.83 7.90 4.30
CA VAL A 78 0.86 6.89 4.72
C VAL A 78 0.63 7.01 6.23
N PHE A 79 -0.60 6.81 6.65
CA PHE A 79 -0.93 6.72 8.07
C PHE A 79 -1.62 5.39 8.34
N THR A 80 -1.16 4.69 9.38
CA THR A 80 -1.60 3.33 9.69
C THR A 80 -2.15 3.22 11.11
N ASP A 81 -2.84 2.12 11.39
CA ASP A 81 -3.27 1.77 12.75
C ASP A 81 -2.08 1.72 13.71
N GLY A 82 -0.91 1.29 13.24
CA GLY A 82 0.32 1.28 14.02
C GLY A 82 0.77 2.68 14.40
N ASP A 83 0.68 3.63 13.46
CA ASP A 83 0.99 5.04 13.73
C ASP A 83 0.04 5.59 14.80
N LEU A 84 -1.26 5.30 14.66
CA LEU A 84 -2.27 5.73 15.62
C LEU A 84 -1.93 5.23 17.03
N ARG A 85 -1.64 3.95 17.18
CA ARG A 85 -1.31 3.36 18.49
C ARG A 85 -0.08 4.01 19.11
N ARG A 86 0.96 4.27 18.32
CA ARG A 86 2.18 4.91 18.82
C ARG A 86 1.91 6.33 19.34
N HIS A 87 1.11 7.10 18.61
CA HIS A 87 0.76 8.46 19.03
C HIS A 87 -0.18 8.48 20.23
N LEU A 88 -1.14 7.58 20.30
CA LEU A 88 -2.02 7.46 21.47
C LEU A 88 -1.23 7.15 22.73
N ALA A 89 -0.22 6.28 22.62
CA ALA A 89 0.62 5.93 23.77
C ALA A 89 1.44 7.12 24.27
N LYS A 90 1.76 8.09 23.42
CA LYS A 90 2.47 9.30 23.78
C LYS A 90 1.56 10.39 24.40
N GLY A 91 0.24 10.23 24.24
CA GLY A 91 -0.71 11.19 24.78
C GLY A 91 -0.65 12.56 24.13
N ASP A 92 -0.31 12.66 22.85
CA ASP A 92 -0.08 13.91 22.14
C ASP A 92 -1.32 14.53 21.47
N GLY A 93 -2.53 14.06 21.82
CA GLY A 93 -3.76 14.59 21.21
C GLY A 93 -3.88 14.29 19.73
N VAL A 94 -3.44 13.13 19.31
CA VAL A 94 -3.28 12.73 17.91
C VAL A 94 -4.56 12.92 17.06
N LEU A 95 -5.73 12.72 17.65
CA LEU A 95 -7.01 12.76 16.90
C LEU A 95 -7.28 14.12 16.26
N ASP A 96 -6.76 15.20 16.84
CA ASP A 96 -6.96 16.57 16.36
C ASP A 96 -5.81 17.07 15.48
N LEU A 97 -4.75 16.28 15.34
CA LEU A 97 -3.61 16.66 14.51
C LEU A 97 -3.89 16.38 13.03
N PRO A 98 -3.35 17.21 12.12
CA PRO A 98 -3.41 16.91 10.70
C PRO A 98 -2.48 15.73 10.38
N LEU A 99 -2.86 14.96 9.37
CA LEU A 99 -2.08 13.79 8.92
C LEU A 99 -0.63 14.14 8.61
N ALA A 100 -0.37 15.34 8.09
CA ALA A 100 0.99 15.79 7.77
C ALA A 100 1.96 15.71 8.96
N LYS A 101 1.44 15.84 10.19
CA LYS A 101 2.28 15.81 11.41
C LYS A 101 2.54 14.41 11.94
N VAL A 102 1.75 13.43 11.53
CA VAL A 102 1.78 12.08 12.12
C VAL A 102 2.04 10.98 11.09
N MET A 103 1.92 11.28 9.81
CA MET A 103 2.11 10.30 8.74
C MET A 103 3.56 9.85 8.63
N THR A 104 3.74 8.66 8.11
CA THR A 104 5.06 8.20 7.64
C THR A 104 5.30 8.78 6.26
N ARG A 105 6.39 9.53 6.12
CA ARG A 105 6.79 10.13 4.84
C ARG A 105 7.51 9.11 3.97
N LYS A 106 7.48 9.30 2.66
CA LYS A 106 8.13 8.42 1.68
C LYS A 106 7.69 6.96 1.87
N PRO A 107 6.37 6.69 1.77
CA PRO A 107 5.90 5.32 1.94
C PRO A 107 6.40 4.45 0.78
N ILE A 108 6.51 3.15 1.05
CA ILE A 108 6.81 2.18 0.01
C ILE A 108 5.59 2.08 -0.90
N CYS A 109 5.82 2.21 -2.21
CA CYS A 109 4.76 2.10 -3.20
C CYS A 109 5.27 1.42 -4.47
N LEU A 110 4.35 0.94 -5.29
CA LEU A 110 4.64 0.39 -6.61
C LEU A 110 3.82 1.11 -7.68
N ARG A 111 4.33 1.09 -8.89
CA ARG A 111 3.59 1.55 -10.06
C ARG A 111 2.55 0.51 -10.46
N GLU A 112 1.45 0.98 -11.02
CA GLU A 112 0.30 0.13 -11.42
C GLU A 112 0.67 -0.97 -12.43
N ASP A 113 1.72 -0.75 -13.20
CA ASP A 113 2.21 -1.71 -14.20
C ASP A 113 3.23 -2.71 -13.63
N ALA A 114 3.57 -2.60 -12.35
CA ALA A 114 4.42 -3.59 -11.69
C ALA A 114 3.70 -4.93 -11.58
N LEU A 115 4.47 -6.00 -11.44
CA LEU A 115 3.92 -7.35 -11.33
C LEU A 115 3.45 -7.65 -9.91
N ALA A 116 2.42 -8.49 -9.80
CA ALA A 116 1.98 -8.99 -8.50
C ALA A 116 3.11 -9.69 -7.73
N ALA A 117 4.00 -10.37 -8.46
CA ALA A 117 5.20 -10.99 -7.87
C ALA A 117 6.11 -9.96 -7.18
N ASP A 118 6.19 -8.73 -7.70
CA ASP A 118 6.97 -7.67 -7.08
C ASP A 118 6.37 -7.29 -5.73
N ALA A 119 5.04 -7.23 -5.63
CA ALA A 119 4.35 -6.97 -4.38
C ALA A 119 4.63 -8.07 -3.35
N ILE A 120 4.57 -9.32 -3.76
CA ILE A 120 4.89 -10.47 -2.89
C ILE A 120 6.31 -10.34 -2.35
N HIS A 121 7.26 -10.00 -3.22
CA HIS A 121 8.67 -9.81 -2.84
C HIS A 121 8.80 -8.70 -1.78
N ILE A 122 8.12 -7.58 -1.97
CA ILE A 122 8.16 -6.47 -1.01
C ILE A 122 7.59 -6.88 0.34
N PHE A 123 6.47 -7.59 0.38
CA PHE A 123 5.89 -8.06 1.63
C PHE A 123 6.82 -9.03 2.37
N ASN A 124 7.59 -9.84 1.62
CA ASN A 124 8.55 -10.77 2.22
C ASN A 124 9.81 -10.07 2.75
N GLU A 125 10.23 -8.98 2.10
CA GLU A 125 11.45 -8.26 2.45
C GLU A 125 11.20 -7.14 3.46
N ARG A 126 9.99 -6.60 3.50
CA ARG A 126 9.62 -5.48 4.36
C ARG A 126 8.49 -5.90 5.27
N ASN A 127 8.54 -5.44 6.49
CA ASN A 127 7.50 -5.72 7.48
C ASN A 127 6.36 -4.71 7.35
N ILE A 128 5.62 -4.80 6.25
CA ILE A 128 4.46 -3.94 5.98
C ILE A 128 3.24 -4.79 5.68
N ASP A 129 2.06 -4.26 5.98
CA ASP A 129 0.79 -4.96 5.74
C ASP A 129 0.07 -4.44 4.51
N ASP A 130 0.32 -3.19 4.14
CA ASP A 130 -0.33 -2.51 3.02
C ASP A 130 0.71 -1.91 2.10
N LEU A 131 0.47 -2.04 0.79
CA LEU A 131 1.34 -1.52 -0.24
C LEU A 131 0.54 -0.58 -1.15
N ILE A 132 0.97 0.66 -1.23
CA ILE A 132 0.28 1.68 -2.03
C ILE A 132 0.67 1.54 -3.49
N ILE A 133 -0.32 1.60 -4.38
CA ILE A 133 -0.12 1.56 -5.81
C ILE A 133 -0.38 2.93 -6.39
N VAL A 134 0.55 3.42 -7.20
CA VAL A 134 0.49 4.76 -7.79
C VAL A 134 0.51 4.68 -9.32
N ASN A 135 -0.05 5.71 -9.95
CA ASN A 135 0.06 5.89 -11.40
C ASN A 135 1.34 6.67 -11.76
N ALA A 136 1.50 7.00 -13.05
CA ALA A 136 2.66 7.75 -13.54
C ALA A 136 2.78 9.14 -12.93
N LYS A 137 1.68 9.72 -12.47
CA LYS A 137 1.63 11.04 -11.83
C LYS A 137 1.84 10.97 -10.32
N ARG A 138 2.13 9.79 -9.77
CA ARG A 138 2.30 9.54 -8.34
C ARG A 138 1.02 9.73 -7.52
N GLU A 139 -0.11 9.58 -8.15
CA GLU A 139 -1.39 9.58 -7.45
C GLU A 139 -1.67 8.16 -6.92
N PRO A 140 -2.10 8.01 -5.65
CA PRO A 140 -2.43 6.68 -5.11
C PRO A 140 -3.76 6.21 -5.67
N ILE A 141 -3.71 5.22 -6.54
CA ILE A 141 -4.86 4.68 -7.25
C ILE A 141 -5.35 3.34 -6.70
N GLY A 142 -4.59 2.75 -5.81
CA GLY A 142 -4.95 1.46 -5.24
C GLY A 142 -4.11 1.08 -4.05
N LEU A 143 -4.50 -0.04 -3.44
CA LEU A 143 -3.87 -0.59 -2.27
C LEU A 143 -3.86 -2.11 -2.38
N VAL A 144 -2.72 -2.72 -2.10
CA VAL A 144 -2.61 -4.18 -1.96
C VAL A 144 -2.41 -4.49 -0.48
N ASP A 145 -3.37 -5.21 0.11
CA ASP A 145 -3.25 -5.69 1.48
C ASP A 145 -2.61 -7.08 1.44
N SER A 146 -1.64 -7.32 2.31
CA SER A 146 -0.96 -8.62 2.39
C SER A 146 -1.94 -9.78 2.59
N GLN A 147 -3.06 -9.53 3.25
CA GLN A 147 -4.11 -10.52 3.46
C GLN A 147 -4.85 -10.92 2.19
N ASP A 148 -4.75 -10.12 1.14
CA ASP A 148 -5.38 -10.43 -0.15
C ASP A 148 -4.54 -11.41 -0.99
N LEU A 149 -3.27 -11.58 -0.68
CA LEU A 149 -2.36 -12.46 -1.43
C LEU A 149 -2.80 -13.92 -1.46
N PRO A 150 -3.32 -14.53 -0.36
CA PRO A 150 -3.81 -15.90 -0.41
C PRO A 150 -4.94 -16.12 -1.43
N LYS A 151 -5.68 -15.08 -1.79
CA LYS A 151 -6.74 -15.16 -2.80
C LYS A 151 -6.20 -15.52 -4.19
N LEU A 152 -4.93 -15.24 -4.45
CA LEU A 152 -4.28 -15.65 -5.68
C LEU A 152 -4.19 -17.17 -5.82
N LYS A 153 -4.23 -17.88 -4.71
CA LYS A 153 -4.20 -19.35 -4.69
C LYS A 153 -5.51 -19.97 -5.18
N ALA A 154 -6.60 -19.23 -5.12
CA ALA A 154 -7.92 -19.73 -5.47
C ALA A 154 -8.27 -19.51 -6.95
N VAL A 155 -7.42 -18.82 -7.69
CA VAL A 155 -7.68 -18.44 -9.10
C VAL A 155 -7.04 -19.42 -10.08
#